data_e0509ebc5ee63d4b380bbf9adad5a678
#
_entry.id   e0509ebc5ee63d4b380bbf9adad5a678
#
_cell.length_a   1.000
_cell.length_b   1.000
_cell.length_c   1.000
_cell.angle_alpha   90.00
_cell.angle_beta   90.00
_cell.angle_gamma   90.00
#
_symmetry.space_group_name_H-M   'P 1'
#
loop_
_entity.id
_entity.type
_entity.pdbx_description
1 polymer ?
#
loop_
_entity_poly.entity_id
_entity_poly.type
_entity_poly.pdbx_seq_one_letter_code
_entity_poly.pdbx_strand_id
1 'polypeptide(L)'
;WLNGTPLQPRMAEPDQPFGFFACCSRTHRRYEISIPYKPRILGSAAYSFCLLARGVALIGLEVMPKIWDIAGAWLLVQEAGGVIQPLEGDAPFPLQVGMDYSRVNYPTLGAANPELLESGRSKIIPKPRHDPSHPSV
;
A
#
# COMPACT_ATOMS: atom_id res chain seq x y z
N TRP A 1 18.32 4.96 6.44
CA TRP A 1 19.60 4.23 6.41
C TRP A 1 19.31 2.73 6.49
N LEU A 2 19.93 1.97 5.63
CA LEU A 2 19.91 0.51 5.66
C LEU A 2 21.37 0.03 5.75
N ASN A 3 21.72 -0.61 6.87
CA ASN A 3 23.07 -1.11 7.11
C ASN A 3 24.18 -0.06 6.86
N GLY A 4 23.97 1.17 7.34
CA GLY A 4 24.90 2.28 7.18
C GLY A 4 24.90 2.99 5.82
N THR A 5 24.00 2.62 4.90
CA THR A 5 23.84 3.27 3.60
C THR A 5 22.53 4.08 3.58
N PRO A 6 22.54 5.35 3.11
CA PRO A 6 21.30 6.11 2.94
C PRO A 6 20.33 5.36 2.03
N LEU A 7 19.07 5.24 2.46
CA LEU A 7 18.00 4.81 1.57
C LEU A 7 17.71 5.96 0.61
N GLN A 8 17.89 5.69 -0.66
CA GLN A 8 17.35 6.56 -1.71
C GLN A 8 16.22 5.79 -2.39
N PRO A 9 15.04 6.40 -2.58
CA PRO A 9 14.02 5.78 -3.41
C PRO A 9 14.62 5.62 -4.79
N ARG A 10 14.58 4.43 -5.33
CA ARG A 10 14.86 4.28 -6.75
C ARG A 10 13.77 5.05 -7.48
N MET A 11 14.17 6.03 -8.24
CA MET A 11 13.34 6.56 -9.31
C MET A 11 12.96 5.36 -10.16
N ALA A 12 11.75 4.85 -9.97
CA ALA A 12 11.26 3.77 -10.81
C ALA A 12 11.03 4.36 -12.18
N GLU A 13 11.94 4.10 -13.10
CA GLU A 13 11.69 4.36 -14.50
C GLU A 13 10.53 3.47 -14.95
N PRO A 14 9.59 3.99 -15.76
CA PRO A 14 8.40 3.25 -16.18
C PRO A 14 8.68 1.88 -16.81
N ASP A 15 9.89 1.67 -17.31
CA ASP A 15 10.32 0.46 -18.02
C ASP A 15 11.25 -0.46 -17.21
N GLN A 16 11.38 -0.27 -15.90
CA GLN A 16 12.25 -1.13 -15.11
C GLN A 16 11.62 -2.53 -14.90
N PRO A 17 12.26 -3.60 -15.42
CA PRO A 17 11.71 -4.97 -15.33
C PRO A 17 11.78 -5.59 -13.93
N PHE A 18 12.30 -4.89 -12.91
CA PHE A 18 12.68 -5.46 -11.62
C PHE A 18 11.83 -5.01 -10.43
N GLY A 19 10.69 -4.35 -10.66
CA GLY A 19 9.77 -3.97 -9.59
C GLY A 19 8.56 -4.88 -9.52
N PHE A 20 7.89 -4.91 -8.37
CA PHE A 20 6.66 -5.66 -8.18
C PHE A 20 5.59 -4.82 -7.47
N PHE A 21 4.37 -5.31 -7.52
CA PHE A 21 3.24 -4.81 -6.76
C PHE A 21 3.11 -5.63 -5.47
N ALA A 22 3.33 -4.99 -4.31
CA ALA A 22 3.11 -5.60 -3.01
C ALA A 22 1.64 -5.47 -2.63
N CYS A 23 0.99 -6.56 -2.24
CA CYS A 23 -0.41 -6.52 -1.84
C CYS A 23 -0.75 -7.58 -0.79
N CYS A 24 -1.87 -7.39 -0.10
CA CYS A 24 -2.37 -8.39 0.84
C CYS A 24 -3.25 -9.43 0.14
N SER A 25 -3.47 -10.57 0.79
CA SER A 25 -4.30 -11.67 0.27
C SER A 25 -5.76 -11.29 0.01
N ARG A 26 -6.24 -10.20 0.61
CA ARG A 26 -7.62 -9.70 0.45
C ARG A 26 -7.79 -8.71 -0.68
N THR A 27 -6.69 -8.24 -1.28
CA THR A 27 -6.70 -7.22 -2.33
C THR A 27 -7.59 -7.64 -3.49
N HIS A 28 -7.35 -8.81 -4.08
CA HIS A 28 -8.11 -9.31 -5.24
C HIS A 28 -9.57 -9.71 -4.91
N ARG A 29 -9.90 -9.87 -3.63
CA ARG A 29 -11.30 -10.11 -3.22
C ARG A 29 -12.11 -8.83 -3.21
N ARG A 30 -11.48 -7.68 -2.91
CA ARG A 30 -12.15 -6.39 -2.73
C ARG A 30 -12.01 -5.46 -3.93
N TYR A 31 -10.95 -5.63 -4.70
CA TYR A 31 -10.65 -4.76 -5.82
C TYR A 31 -10.35 -5.58 -7.09
N GLU A 32 -10.74 -5.02 -8.22
CA GLU A 32 -10.22 -5.38 -9.52
C GLU A 32 -8.91 -4.59 -9.71
N ILE A 33 -7.84 -5.31 -10.04
CA ILE A 33 -6.49 -4.76 -10.12
C ILE A 33 -5.96 -4.97 -11.53
N SER A 34 -5.63 -3.88 -12.20
CA SER A 34 -4.98 -3.87 -13.53
C SER A 34 -3.57 -3.28 -13.50
N ILE A 35 -2.94 -3.25 -12.33
CA ILE A 35 -1.55 -2.81 -12.16
C ILE A 35 -0.64 -3.76 -12.93
N PRO A 36 0.24 -3.27 -13.85
CA PRO A 36 1.01 -4.11 -14.76
C PRO A 36 2.21 -4.80 -14.13
N TYR A 37 2.41 -4.67 -12.83
CA TYR A 37 3.51 -5.28 -12.10
C TYR A 37 3.10 -6.62 -11.48
N LYS A 38 4.07 -7.52 -11.38
CA LYS A 38 3.87 -8.84 -10.81
C LYS A 38 3.43 -8.73 -9.33
N PRO A 39 2.26 -9.26 -8.93
CA PRO A 39 1.81 -9.17 -7.55
C PRO A 39 2.64 -10.06 -6.62
N ARG A 40 2.91 -9.58 -5.41
CA ARG A 40 3.53 -10.34 -4.32
C ARG A 40 2.74 -10.14 -3.05
N ILE A 41 2.38 -11.26 -2.42
CA ILE A 41 1.70 -11.30 -1.12
C ILE A 41 2.73 -11.73 -0.09
N LEU A 42 3.19 -10.77 0.74
CA LEU A 42 4.28 -10.98 1.68
C LEU A 42 3.80 -11.30 3.10
N GLY A 43 2.50 -11.13 3.36
CA GLY A 43 1.89 -11.47 4.64
C GLY A 43 2.13 -10.45 5.77
N SER A 44 2.75 -9.32 5.48
CA SER A 44 3.01 -8.24 6.44
C SER A 44 2.92 -6.88 5.76
N ALA A 45 2.00 -6.04 6.21
CA ALA A 45 1.83 -4.67 5.71
C ALA A 45 3.10 -3.83 5.94
N ALA A 46 3.66 -3.89 7.14
CA ALA A 46 4.90 -3.19 7.47
C ALA A 46 6.05 -3.61 6.53
N TYR A 47 6.21 -4.90 6.29
CA TYR A 47 7.25 -5.40 5.40
C TYR A 47 7.03 -4.98 3.93
N SER A 48 5.79 -5.04 3.45
CA SER A 48 5.41 -4.58 2.11
C SER A 48 5.84 -3.12 1.88
N PHE A 49 5.54 -2.24 2.80
CA PHE A 49 5.91 -0.82 2.70
C PHE A 49 7.40 -0.56 2.98
N CYS A 50 8.07 -1.37 3.80
CA CYS A 50 9.53 -1.29 3.92
C CYS A 50 10.23 -1.63 2.60
N LEU A 51 9.73 -2.60 1.83
CA LEU A 51 10.26 -2.90 0.50
C LEU A 51 9.98 -1.79 -0.50
N LEU A 52 8.85 -1.08 -0.34
CA LEU A 52 8.55 0.12 -1.10
C LEU A 52 9.57 1.23 -0.80
N ALA A 53 9.83 1.52 0.49
CA ALA A 53 10.84 2.49 0.91
C ALA A 53 12.24 2.17 0.38
N ARG A 54 12.55 0.89 0.16
CA ARG A 54 13.80 0.42 -0.45
C ARG A 54 13.82 0.49 -1.98
N GLY A 55 12.69 0.82 -2.63
CA GLY A 55 12.56 0.82 -4.08
C GLY A 55 12.57 -0.58 -4.71
N VAL A 56 12.27 -1.62 -3.94
CA VAL A 56 12.13 -3.01 -4.41
C VAL A 56 10.70 -3.28 -4.86
N ALA A 57 9.70 -2.84 -4.07
CA ALA A 57 8.33 -2.73 -4.52
C ALA A 57 8.11 -1.35 -5.16
N LEU A 58 7.34 -1.29 -6.23
CA LEU A 58 7.02 -0.03 -6.92
C LEU A 58 5.71 0.57 -6.42
N ILE A 59 4.73 -0.28 -6.15
CA ILE A 59 3.41 0.06 -5.60
C ILE A 59 3.10 -0.93 -4.49
N GLY A 60 2.48 -0.47 -3.41
CA GLY A 60 2.01 -1.27 -2.29
C GLY A 60 0.56 -0.97 -1.96
N LEU A 61 -0.29 -1.99 -1.81
CA LEU A 61 -1.68 -1.86 -1.40
C LEU A 61 -2.00 -2.83 -0.26
N GLU A 62 -2.30 -2.28 0.89
CA GLU A 62 -2.80 -3.02 2.03
C GLU A 62 -4.25 -2.61 2.32
N VAL A 63 -5.15 -3.59 2.30
CA VAL A 63 -6.61 -3.33 2.29
C VAL A 63 -7.20 -3.27 3.69
N MET A 64 -6.62 -3.97 4.63
CA MET A 64 -7.14 -4.05 6.00
C MET A 64 -6.07 -3.93 7.08
N PRO A 65 -5.05 -3.09 6.92
CA PRO A 65 -4.08 -2.93 7.99
C PRO A 65 -4.70 -2.19 9.16
N LYS A 66 -4.22 -2.48 10.35
CA LYS A 66 -4.45 -1.67 11.53
C LYS A 66 -3.44 -0.53 11.59
N ILE A 67 -3.71 0.46 12.44
CA ILE A 67 -2.83 1.61 12.56
C ILE A 67 -1.38 1.23 12.93
N TRP A 68 -1.22 0.25 13.79
CA TRP A 68 0.10 -0.25 14.21
C TRP A 68 0.85 -1.04 13.12
N ASP A 69 0.14 -1.58 12.12
CA ASP A 69 0.76 -2.28 10.99
C ASP A 69 1.41 -1.31 9.99
N ILE A 70 0.97 -0.04 9.98
CA ILE A 70 1.42 0.95 9.00
C ILE A 70 2.18 2.14 9.60
N ALA A 71 2.08 2.40 10.91
CA ALA A 71 2.61 3.63 11.51
C ALA A 71 4.11 3.82 11.25
N GLY A 72 4.93 2.81 11.53
CA GLY A 72 6.37 2.89 11.30
C GLY A 72 6.72 2.92 9.81
N ALA A 73 6.04 2.11 9.01
CA ALA A 73 6.28 2.04 7.58
C ALA A 73 5.82 3.31 6.84
N TRP A 74 4.79 3.99 7.32
CA TRP A 74 4.34 5.27 6.80
C TRP A 74 5.45 6.32 6.83
N LEU A 75 6.08 6.49 8.00
CA LEU A 75 7.21 7.39 8.16
C LEU A 75 8.40 6.95 7.28
N LEU A 76 8.73 5.66 7.26
CA LEU A 76 9.85 5.15 6.45
C LEU A 76 9.68 5.43 4.96
N VAL A 77 8.46 5.28 4.42
CA VAL A 77 8.17 5.57 3.00
C VAL A 77 8.34 7.05 2.72
N GLN A 78 7.82 7.93 3.59
CA GLN A 78 7.95 9.38 3.44
C GLN A 78 9.42 9.84 3.52
N GLU A 79 10.16 9.38 4.53
CA GLU A 79 11.59 9.72 4.71
C GLU A 79 12.48 9.15 3.58
N ALA A 80 12.07 8.05 2.97
CA ALA A 80 12.74 7.51 1.78
C ALA A 80 12.37 8.27 0.49
N GLY A 81 11.45 9.25 0.54
CA GLY A 81 11.00 10.04 -0.62
C GLY A 81 9.92 9.36 -1.46
N GLY A 82 9.36 8.24 -0.99
CA GLY A 82 8.17 7.63 -1.57
C GLY A 82 6.89 8.38 -1.16
N VAL A 83 5.78 7.95 -1.69
CA VAL A 83 4.45 8.50 -1.39
C VAL A 83 3.59 7.43 -0.75
N ILE A 84 2.92 7.75 0.34
CA ILE A 84 2.00 6.86 1.02
C ILE A 84 0.77 7.66 1.47
N GLN A 85 -0.41 7.12 1.24
CA GLN A 85 -1.67 7.78 1.58
C GLN A 85 -2.81 6.78 1.77
N PRO A 86 -3.90 7.18 2.42
CA PRO A 86 -5.08 6.33 2.49
C PRO A 86 -5.61 6.06 1.08
N LEU A 87 -6.09 4.85 0.85
CA LEU A 87 -6.83 4.55 -0.37
C LEU A 87 -8.21 5.21 -0.35
N GLU A 88 -8.81 5.27 0.83
CA GLU A 88 -10.12 5.85 1.11
C GLU A 88 -10.05 6.67 2.42
N GLY A 89 -10.79 7.79 2.48
CA GLY A 89 -10.87 8.64 3.66
C GLY A 89 -9.63 9.50 3.92
N ASP A 90 -9.54 10.00 5.14
CA ASP A 90 -8.49 10.92 5.57
C ASP A 90 -7.25 10.19 6.07
N ALA A 91 -6.10 10.89 6.04
CA ALA A 91 -4.86 10.37 6.58
C ALA A 91 -5.00 10.09 8.10
N PRO A 92 -4.54 8.92 8.59
CA PRO A 92 -4.71 8.57 10.00
C PRO A 92 -3.74 9.32 10.93
N PHE A 93 -2.78 10.02 10.39
CA PHE A 93 -1.74 10.72 11.17
C PHE A 93 -1.88 12.25 11.05
N PRO A 94 -1.60 13.00 12.14
CA PRO A 94 -1.20 12.56 13.49
C PRO A 94 -2.34 11.86 14.25
N LEU A 95 -1.97 10.89 15.10
CA LEU A 95 -2.94 10.19 15.94
C LEU A 95 -3.52 11.14 16.99
N GLN A 96 -4.81 10.97 17.30
CA GLN A 96 -5.52 11.76 18.29
C GLN A 96 -5.59 11.03 19.63
N VAL A 97 -5.34 11.74 20.71
CA VAL A 97 -5.44 11.21 22.07
C VAL A 97 -6.90 10.82 22.38
N GLY A 98 -7.11 9.64 22.96
CA GLY A 98 -8.43 9.14 23.35
C GLY A 98 -9.21 8.44 22.24
N MET A 99 -8.73 8.39 21.00
CA MET A 99 -9.35 7.61 19.95
C MET A 99 -9.01 6.11 20.04
N ASP A 100 -10.03 5.26 19.86
CA ASP A 100 -9.85 3.81 19.73
C ASP A 100 -9.61 3.43 18.27
N TYR A 101 -8.35 3.22 17.92
CA TYR A 101 -7.92 2.80 16.57
C TYR A 101 -8.05 1.30 16.32
N SER A 102 -8.39 0.50 17.34
CA SER A 102 -8.42 -0.97 17.23
C SER A 102 -9.54 -1.48 16.31
N ARG A 103 -10.63 -0.76 16.20
CA ARG A 103 -11.83 -1.15 15.45
C ARG A 103 -11.81 -0.75 13.98
N VAL A 104 -10.91 0.15 13.59
CA VAL A 104 -10.84 0.70 12.24
C VAL A 104 -9.74 0.00 11.45
N ASN A 105 -9.97 -0.19 10.15
CA ASN A 105 -8.94 -0.57 9.19
C ASN A 105 -8.60 0.64 8.34
N TYR A 106 -7.35 0.73 7.91
CA TYR A 106 -6.82 1.87 7.18
C TYR A 106 -6.31 1.43 5.80
N PRO A 107 -7.20 1.21 4.80
CA PRO A 107 -6.76 0.87 3.46
C PRO A 107 -5.72 1.87 2.99
N THR A 108 -4.54 1.37 2.66
CA THR A 108 -3.36 2.21 2.42
C THR A 108 -2.72 1.87 1.09
N LEU A 109 -2.48 2.89 0.29
CA LEU A 109 -1.77 2.83 -0.97
C LEU A 109 -0.44 3.58 -0.85
N GLY A 110 0.64 2.95 -1.27
CA GLY A 110 1.95 3.58 -1.36
C GLY A 110 2.59 3.36 -2.73
N ALA A 111 3.47 4.25 -3.13
CA ALA A 111 4.25 4.11 -4.35
C ALA A 111 5.63 4.74 -4.23
N ALA A 112 6.56 4.32 -5.07
CA ALA A 112 7.92 4.83 -5.07
C ALA A 112 8.00 6.31 -5.48
N ASN A 113 7.01 6.82 -6.24
CA ASN A 113 6.89 8.23 -6.62
C ASN A 113 5.41 8.60 -6.86
N PRO A 114 5.09 9.90 -7.01
CA PRO A 114 3.70 10.38 -7.23
C PRO A 114 3.06 9.84 -8.51
N GLU A 115 3.81 9.71 -9.61
CA GLU A 115 3.28 9.25 -10.89
C GLU A 115 2.85 7.78 -10.81
N LEU A 116 3.63 6.94 -10.14
CA LEU A 116 3.27 5.55 -9.87
C LEU A 116 2.07 5.44 -8.94
N LEU A 117 1.93 6.35 -7.97
CA LEU A 117 0.79 6.38 -7.08
C LEU A 117 -0.50 6.65 -7.85
N GLU A 118 -0.54 7.69 -8.68
CA GLU A 118 -1.70 8.04 -9.50
C GLU A 118 -2.02 6.94 -10.53
N SER A 119 -1.00 6.41 -11.20
CA SER A 119 -1.15 5.27 -12.10
C SER A 119 -1.70 4.04 -11.39
N GLY A 120 -1.23 3.76 -10.18
CA GLY A 120 -1.72 2.65 -9.36
C GLY A 120 -3.15 2.87 -8.90
N ARG A 121 -3.47 4.07 -8.42
CA ARG A 121 -4.82 4.44 -7.96
C ARG A 121 -5.86 4.26 -9.05
N SER A 122 -5.59 4.69 -10.27
CA SER A 122 -6.51 4.56 -11.41
C SER A 122 -6.77 3.12 -11.83
N LYS A 123 -5.93 2.18 -11.41
CA LYS A 123 -6.00 0.74 -11.73
C LYS A 123 -6.52 -0.13 -10.57
N ILE A 124 -7.04 0.50 -9.52
CA ILE A 124 -7.62 -0.15 -8.35
C ILE A 124 -9.11 0.19 -8.32
N ILE A 125 -9.96 -0.72 -8.76
CA ILE A 125 -11.42 -0.52 -8.86
C ILE A 125 -12.11 -1.34 -7.80
N PRO A 126 -12.92 -0.75 -6.89
CA PRO A 126 -13.68 -1.50 -5.91
C PRO A 126 -14.64 -2.49 -6.59
N LYS A 127 -14.63 -3.72 -6.13
CA LYS A 127 -15.63 -4.72 -6.53
C LYS A 127 -16.93 -4.48 -5.79
N PRO A 128 -18.10 -4.75 -6.39
CA PRO A 128 -19.36 -4.76 -5.68
C PRO A 128 -19.25 -5.62 -4.43
N ARG A 129 -19.73 -5.12 -3.30
CA ARG A 129 -19.83 -5.95 -2.09
C ARG A 129 -20.77 -7.10 -2.38
N HIS A 130 -20.29 -8.32 -2.20
CA HIS A 130 -21.16 -9.49 -2.31
C HIS A 130 -22.22 -9.38 -1.22
N ASP A 131 -23.47 -9.14 -1.63
CA ASP A 131 -24.61 -9.18 -0.73
C ASP A 131 -24.89 -10.65 -0.41
N PRO A 132 -24.76 -11.09 0.86
CA PRO A 132 -25.01 -12.48 1.22
C PRO A 132 -26.48 -12.89 1.07
N SER A 133 -27.39 -11.95 0.76
CA SER A 133 -28.82 -12.23 0.55
C SER A 133 -29.14 -12.78 -0.85
N HIS A 134 -28.19 -12.81 -1.79
CA HIS A 134 -28.35 -13.44 -3.10
C HIS A 134 -27.35 -14.59 -3.26
N PRO A 135 -27.76 -15.86 -3.03
CA PRO A 135 -26.94 -17.00 -3.39
C PRO A 135 -26.74 -17.01 -4.90
N SER A 136 -25.47 -17.04 -5.31
CA SER A 136 -25.11 -17.23 -6.72
C SER A 136 -25.71 -18.54 -7.21
N VAL A 137 -26.53 -18.48 -8.22
CA VAL A 137 -27.02 -19.63 -8.98
C VAL A 137 -25.88 -20.20 -9.81
#